data_8509bb8900979bb0f6c93597d3ebe067
#
_entry.id   8509bb8900979bb0f6c93597d3ebe067
#
_cell.length_a   1.000
_cell.length_b   1.000
_cell.length_c   1.000
_cell.angle_alpha   90.00
_cell.angle_beta   90.00
_cell.angle_gamma   90.00
#
_symmetry.space_group_name_H-M   'P 1'
#
loop_
_entity.id
_entity.type
_entity.pdbx_description
1 polymer ?
#
loop_
_entity_poly.entity_id
_entity_poly.type
_entity_poly.pdbx_seq_one_letter_code
_entity_poly.pdbx_strand_id
1 'polypeptide(L)'
;MTELPKTFDPAAIETRWYQHWEANGLFRPDRPGAEPFTIVNPPPNVTGSLHVGHALDNTLQDIVVRYERLRGKDALWVVGTDHAGIATQMVVERQMEARQDKRTNYSREDFIDKVW
;
A
#
# COMPACT_ATOMS: atom_id res chain seq x y z
N MET A 1 10.11 -38.35 1.81
CA MET A 1 10.65 -36.97 1.69
C MET A 1 10.05 -36.35 0.45
N THR A 2 9.30 -35.27 0.58
CA THR A 2 8.79 -34.53 -0.58
C THR A 2 9.96 -33.76 -1.18
N GLU A 3 10.29 -34.07 -2.42
CA GLU A 3 11.34 -33.38 -3.17
C GLU A 3 10.90 -31.94 -3.41
N LEU A 4 11.79 -30.97 -3.12
CA LEU A 4 11.49 -29.57 -3.35
C LEU A 4 11.43 -29.29 -4.86
N PRO A 5 10.47 -28.45 -5.33
CA PRO A 5 10.39 -28.05 -6.72
C PRO A 5 11.73 -27.39 -7.17
N LYS A 6 12.13 -27.64 -8.42
CA LYS A 6 13.36 -27.03 -8.99
C LYS A 6 13.22 -25.54 -9.26
N THR A 7 11.97 -25.06 -9.37
CA THR A 7 11.66 -23.65 -9.63
C THR A 7 10.80 -23.10 -8.51
N PHE A 8 11.05 -21.82 -8.16
CA PHE A 8 10.24 -21.09 -7.22
C PHE A 8 9.06 -20.43 -7.93
N ASP A 9 7.84 -20.73 -7.47
CA ASP A 9 6.63 -20.06 -7.95
C ASP A 9 6.15 -19.05 -6.89
N PRO A 10 6.42 -17.74 -7.07
CA PRO A 10 6.07 -16.73 -6.09
C PRO A 10 4.56 -16.56 -5.92
N ALA A 11 3.77 -16.66 -6.99
CA ALA A 11 2.35 -16.32 -6.97
C ALA A 11 1.55 -17.15 -5.96
N ALA A 12 1.76 -18.48 -5.97
CA ALA A 12 1.06 -19.38 -5.05
C ALA A 12 1.48 -19.19 -3.60
N ILE A 13 2.76 -18.83 -3.37
CA ILE A 13 3.33 -18.67 -2.03
C ILE A 13 2.89 -17.32 -1.45
N GLU A 14 2.99 -16.24 -2.21
CA GLU A 14 2.66 -14.88 -1.77
C GLU A 14 1.20 -14.77 -1.33
N THR A 15 0.25 -15.24 -2.15
CA THR A 15 -1.17 -15.20 -1.80
C THR A 15 -1.46 -15.94 -0.50
N ARG A 16 -0.93 -17.15 -0.36
CA ARG A 16 -1.15 -17.98 0.84
C ARG A 16 -0.59 -17.32 2.09
N TRP A 17 0.63 -16.79 2.02
CA TRP A 17 1.27 -16.17 3.19
C TRP A 17 0.63 -14.85 3.55
N TYR A 18 0.25 -14.03 2.58
CA TYR A 18 -0.45 -12.79 2.86
C TYR A 18 -1.77 -13.03 3.59
N GLN A 19 -2.58 -13.96 3.09
CA GLN A 19 -3.83 -14.36 3.75
C GLN A 19 -3.60 -14.88 5.18
N HIS A 20 -2.54 -15.67 5.39
CA HIS A 20 -2.18 -16.16 6.71
C HIS A 20 -1.81 -15.03 7.66
N TRP A 21 -0.99 -14.08 7.22
CA TRP A 21 -0.58 -12.95 8.04
C TRP A 21 -1.76 -12.05 8.41
N GLU A 22 -2.63 -11.77 7.47
CA GLU A 22 -3.81 -10.94 7.67
C GLU A 22 -4.82 -11.61 8.62
N ALA A 23 -5.14 -12.87 8.38
CA ALA A 23 -6.06 -13.64 9.22
C ALA A 23 -5.60 -13.79 10.67
N ASN A 24 -4.29 -13.82 10.90
CA ASN A 24 -3.70 -13.92 12.25
C ASN A 24 -3.30 -12.55 12.84
N GLY A 25 -3.56 -11.45 12.14
CA GLY A 25 -3.27 -10.10 12.62
C GLY A 25 -1.78 -9.81 12.83
N LEU A 26 -0.89 -10.48 12.10
CA LEU A 26 0.57 -10.43 12.32
C LEU A 26 1.21 -9.08 12.00
N PHE A 27 0.46 -8.17 11.37
CA PHE A 27 0.91 -6.80 11.12
C PHE A 27 0.65 -5.85 12.30
N ARG A 28 -0.15 -6.27 13.26
CA ARG A 28 -0.52 -5.44 14.41
C ARG A 28 0.57 -5.46 15.48
N PRO A 29 0.78 -4.35 16.18
CA PRO A 29 1.57 -4.36 17.40
C PRO A 29 0.79 -5.14 18.48
N ASP A 30 1.42 -6.14 19.07
CA ASP A 30 0.78 -7.04 20.06
C ASP A 30 1.73 -7.47 21.18
N ARG A 31 2.81 -6.72 21.41
CA ARG A 31 3.82 -7.01 22.44
C ARG A 31 3.80 -5.97 23.56
N PRO A 32 2.78 -6.01 24.45
CA PRO A 32 2.68 -5.07 25.57
C PRO A 32 3.94 -5.09 26.42
N GLY A 33 4.50 -3.91 26.69
CA GLY A 33 5.73 -3.75 27.48
C GLY A 33 7.04 -3.90 26.69
N ALA A 34 7.00 -4.28 25.42
CA ALA A 34 8.17 -4.20 24.55
C ALA A 34 8.47 -2.76 24.11
N GLU A 35 9.74 -2.48 23.75
CA GLU A 35 10.12 -1.20 23.19
C GLU A 35 9.38 -0.96 21.87
N PRO A 36 8.66 0.17 21.72
CA PRO A 36 7.95 0.46 20.48
C PRO A 36 8.91 0.84 19.36
N PHE A 37 8.60 0.42 18.15
CA PHE A 37 9.31 0.81 16.93
C PHE A 37 8.29 1.07 15.80
N THR A 38 8.26 2.28 15.26
CA THR A 38 7.30 2.66 14.24
C THR A 38 7.98 3.32 13.05
N ILE A 39 7.62 2.87 11.84
CA ILE A 39 7.92 3.57 10.60
C ILE A 39 6.60 4.02 9.98
N VAL A 40 6.53 5.29 9.55
CA VAL A 40 5.45 5.81 8.74
C VAL A 40 5.91 5.80 7.28
N ASN A 41 5.28 4.95 6.46
CA ASN A 41 5.60 4.87 5.04
C ASN A 41 5.16 6.16 4.32
N PRO A 42 6.01 6.78 3.49
CA PRO A 42 5.56 7.86 2.61
C PRO A 42 4.42 7.35 1.71
N PRO A 43 3.22 7.95 1.79
CA PRO A 43 2.07 7.41 1.08
C PRO A 43 2.20 7.68 -0.42
N PRO A 44 2.09 6.65 -1.28
CA PRO A 44 2.06 6.87 -2.72
C PRO A 44 0.75 7.56 -3.14
N ASN A 45 0.84 8.37 -4.19
CA ASN A 45 -0.33 9.00 -4.79
C ASN A 45 -1.25 7.96 -5.45
N VAL A 46 -2.56 8.10 -5.30
CA VAL A 46 -3.56 7.19 -5.92
C VAL A 46 -3.65 7.34 -7.44
N THR A 47 -2.99 8.35 -8.02
CA THR A 47 -3.13 8.74 -9.43
C THR A 47 -2.28 7.97 -10.41
N GLY A 48 -1.41 7.08 -9.95
CA GLY A 48 -0.45 6.39 -10.81
C GLY A 48 -0.17 4.96 -10.41
N SER A 49 0.54 4.26 -11.29
CA SER A 49 1.06 2.94 -11.00
C SER A 49 2.31 3.01 -10.15
N LEU A 50 2.50 2.04 -9.25
CA LEU A 50 3.73 1.89 -8.52
C LEU A 50 4.88 1.55 -9.47
N HIS A 51 6.08 2.03 -9.17
CA HIS A 51 7.28 1.82 -9.96
C HIS A 51 8.45 1.33 -9.08
N VAL A 52 9.59 1.04 -9.72
CA VAL A 52 10.79 0.50 -9.04
C VAL A 52 11.25 1.35 -7.85
N GLY A 53 11.09 2.68 -7.93
CA GLY A 53 11.39 3.58 -6.81
C GLY A 53 10.53 3.29 -5.57
N HIS A 54 9.24 3.05 -5.74
CA HIS A 54 8.36 2.64 -4.65
C HIS A 54 8.76 1.26 -4.09
N ALA A 55 9.12 0.32 -4.98
CA ALA A 55 9.57 -1.00 -4.56
C ALA A 55 10.84 -0.91 -3.71
N LEU A 56 11.81 -0.09 -4.11
CA LEU A 56 13.04 0.11 -3.34
C LEU A 56 12.77 0.72 -1.96
N ASP A 57 12.00 1.81 -1.91
CA ASP A 57 11.67 2.49 -0.66
C ASP A 57 10.92 1.56 0.31
N ASN A 58 9.89 0.88 -0.17
CA ASN A 58 9.12 -0.05 0.64
C ASN A 58 9.96 -1.25 1.10
N THR A 59 10.85 -1.77 0.25
CA THR A 59 11.72 -2.90 0.61
C THR A 59 12.67 -2.53 1.74
N LEU A 60 13.28 -1.34 1.70
CA LEU A 60 14.18 -0.89 2.75
C LEU A 60 13.44 -0.76 4.10
N GLN A 61 12.25 -0.19 4.09
CA GLN A 61 11.42 -0.07 5.29
C GLN A 61 10.97 -1.45 5.82
N ASP A 62 10.54 -2.35 4.94
CA ASP A 62 10.12 -3.71 5.29
C ASP A 62 11.26 -4.49 5.97
N ILE A 63 12.48 -4.40 5.44
CA ILE A 63 13.67 -5.02 6.04
C ILE A 63 13.87 -4.52 7.47
N VAL A 64 13.81 -3.21 7.68
CA VAL A 64 14.04 -2.63 9.01
C VAL A 64 12.93 -3.03 9.99
N VAL A 65 11.67 -2.98 9.57
CA VAL A 65 10.53 -3.40 10.42
C VAL A 65 10.64 -4.88 10.81
N ARG A 66 10.97 -5.75 9.86
CA ARG A 66 11.19 -7.19 10.13
C ARG A 66 12.35 -7.41 11.09
N TYR A 67 13.46 -6.70 10.89
CA TYR A 67 14.63 -6.78 11.75
C TYR A 67 14.31 -6.37 13.19
N GLU A 68 13.66 -5.24 13.40
CA GLU A 68 13.31 -4.77 14.72
C GLU A 68 12.26 -5.67 15.42
N ARG A 69 11.35 -6.26 14.66
CA ARG A 69 10.42 -7.27 15.16
C ARG A 69 11.13 -8.54 15.63
N LEU A 70 12.14 -9.00 14.88
CA LEU A 70 12.99 -10.13 15.30
C LEU A 70 13.81 -9.83 16.54
N ARG A 71 14.19 -8.56 16.77
CA ARG A 71 14.85 -8.11 18.01
C ARG A 71 13.92 -8.06 19.22
N GLY A 72 12.63 -8.33 19.04
CA GLY A 72 11.65 -8.38 20.11
C GLY A 72 10.89 -7.09 20.36
N LYS A 73 11.09 -6.06 19.53
CA LYS A 73 10.33 -4.80 19.64
C LYS A 73 8.88 -4.97 19.22
N ASP A 74 8.03 -4.09 19.74
CA ASP A 74 6.65 -3.95 19.28
C ASP A 74 6.62 -3.07 18.04
N ALA A 75 6.71 -3.71 16.85
CA ALA A 75 6.94 -3.03 15.59
C ALA A 75 5.65 -2.77 14.83
N LEU A 76 5.45 -1.51 14.42
CA LEU A 76 4.35 -1.07 13.57
C LEU A 76 4.87 -0.38 12.31
N TRP A 77 4.44 -0.87 11.15
CA TRP A 77 4.63 -0.19 9.89
C TRP A 77 3.30 0.45 9.46
N VAL A 78 3.23 1.78 9.50
CA VAL A 78 2.04 2.54 9.13
C VAL A 78 2.05 2.78 7.63
N VAL A 79 1.07 2.22 6.93
CA VAL A 79 0.92 2.35 5.48
C VAL A 79 -0.38 3.07 5.13
N GLY A 80 -0.40 3.72 3.99
CA GLY A 80 -1.57 4.44 3.49
C GLY A 80 -1.34 4.94 2.07
N THR A 81 -2.30 5.67 1.54
CA THR A 81 -2.22 6.33 0.23
C THR A 81 -2.52 7.81 0.37
N ASP A 82 -1.91 8.64 -0.50
CA ASP A 82 -2.21 10.04 -0.62
C ASP A 82 -3.26 10.25 -1.72
N HIS A 83 -4.34 10.95 -1.41
CA HIS A 83 -5.36 11.32 -2.39
C HIS A 83 -4.83 12.28 -3.47
N ALA A 84 -3.73 13.01 -3.21
CA ALA A 84 -3.07 13.89 -4.17
C ALA A 84 -4.08 14.82 -4.90
N GLY A 85 -4.88 15.56 -4.14
CA GLY A 85 -6.10 16.25 -4.61
C GLY A 85 -6.03 16.93 -5.97
N ILE A 86 -5.00 17.75 -6.22
CA ILE A 86 -4.81 18.44 -7.50
C ILE A 86 -4.55 17.43 -8.64
N ALA A 87 -3.66 16.47 -8.42
CA ALA A 87 -3.30 15.48 -9.43
C ALA A 87 -4.49 14.55 -9.74
N THR A 88 -5.23 14.14 -8.72
CA THR A 88 -6.44 13.31 -8.87
C THR A 88 -7.51 14.05 -9.67
N GLN A 89 -7.77 15.33 -9.36
CA GLN A 89 -8.67 16.15 -10.14
C GLN A 89 -8.25 16.22 -11.61
N MET A 90 -6.98 16.45 -11.90
CA MET A 90 -6.47 16.50 -13.28
C MET A 90 -6.66 15.17 -14.03
N VAL A 91 -6.47 14.04 -13.35
CA VAL A 91 -6.70 12.71 -13.96
C VAL A 91 -8.17 12.51 -14.28
N VAL A 92 -9.07 12.85 -13.36
CA VAL A 92 -10.51 12.73 -13.55
C VAL A 92 -10.98 13.65 -14.68
N GLU A 93 -10.55 14.91 -14.71
CA GLU A 93 -10.87 15.86 -15.79
C GLU A 93 -10.42 15.33 -17.16
N ARG A 94 -9.20 14.77 -17.29
CA ARG A 94 -8.75 14.15 -18.54
C ARG A 94 -9.60 12.95 -18.96
N GLN A 95 -10.02 12.12 -18.01
CA GLN A 95 -10.91 10.99 -18.30
C GLN A 95 -12.30 11.45 -18.76
N MET A 96 -12.79 12.54 -18.20
CA MET A 96 -14.07 13.16 -18.61
C MET A 96 -13.94 13.74 -20.04
N GLU A 97 -12.88 14.51 -20.30
CA GLU A 97 -12.62 15.08 -21.62
C GLU A 97 -12.52 14.01 -22.71
N ALA A 98 -11.87 12.88 -22.42
CA ALA A 98 -11.80 11.74 -23.36
C ALA A 98 -13.20 11.17 -23.68
N ARG A 99 -14.19 11.39 -22.82
CA ARG A 99 -15.60 11.01 -23.00
C ARG A 99 -16.47 12.16 -23.50
N GLN A 100 -15.87 13.27 -23.90
CA GLN A 100 -16.56 14.51 -24.31
C GLN A 100 -17.41 15.14 -23.19
N ASP A 101 -17.05 14.86 -21.95
CA ASP A 101 -17.67 15.41 -20.76
C ASP A 101 -16.76 16.50 -20.14
N LYS A 102 -17.35 17.49 -19.46
CA LYS A 102 -16.60 18.59 -18.87
C LYS A 102 -16.98 18.80 -17.41
N ARG A 103 -16.00 19.18 -16.59
CA ARG A 103 -16.22 19.55 -15.19
C ARG A 103 -17.31 20.61 -15.02
N THR A 104 -17.38 21.57 -15.93
CA THR A 104 -18.37 22.64 -15.90
C THR A 104 -19.83 22.17 -16.04
N ASN A 105 -20.06 20.91 -16.41
CA ASN A 105 -21.39 20.31 -16.50
C ASN A 105 -21.90 19.82 -15.13
N TYR A 106 -21.08 19.91 -14.07
CA TYR A 106 -21.38 19.35 -12.76
C TYR A 106 -21.35 20.41 -11.66
N SER A 107 -22.18 20.22 -10.64
CA SER A 107 -22.03 20.93 -9.38
C SER A 107 -20.73 20.54 -8.69
N ARG A 108 -20.35 21.27 -7.64
CA ARG A 108 -19.17 20.90 -6.84
C ARG A 108 -19.33 19.53 -6.20
N GLU A 109 -20.51 19.26 -5.64
CA GLU A 109 -20.87 18.02 -4.97
C GLU A 109 -20.81 16.85 -5.95
N ASP A 110 -21.47 16.96 -7.09
CA ASP A 110 -21.49 15.91 -8.13
C ASP A 110 -20.07 15.63 -8.69
N PHE A 111 -19.23 16.66 -8.79
CA PHE A 111 -17.84 16.49 -9.22
C PHE A 111 -17.00 15.78 -8.17
N ILE A 112 -17.19 16.10 -6.89
CA ILE A 112 -16.52 15.40 -5.79
C ILE A 112 -16.87 13.91 -5.81
N ASP A 113 -18.13 13.55 -6.01
CA ASP A 113 -18.58 12.16 -6.12
C ASP A 113 -17.91 11.41 -7.28
N LYS A 114 -17.64 12.12 -8.40
CA LYS A 114 -16.89 11.53 -9.51
C LYS A 114 -15.40 11.30 -9.20
N VAL A 115 -14.83 12.10 -8.33
CA VAL A 115 -13.41 11.99 -7.91
C VAL A 115 -13.22 10.82 -6.95
N TRP A 116 -14.21 10.55 -6.13
CA TRP A 116 -14.21 9.41 -5.20
C TRP A 116 -14.58 8.09 -5.87
#